data_2a942be3bbbd8fa9c073827aaea0cf6d
#
_entry.id   2a942be3bbbd8fa9c073827aaea0cf6d
#
_cell.length_a   1.000
_cell.length_b   1.000
_cell.length_c   1.000
_cell.angle_alpha   90.00
_cell.angle_beta   90.00
_cell.angle_gamma   90.00
#
_symmetry.space_group_name_H-M   'P 1'
#
loop_
_entity.id
_entity.type
_entity.pdbx_description
1 polymer ?
#
loop_
_entity_poly.entity_id
_entity_poly.type
_entity_poly.pdbx_seq_one_letter_code
_entity_poly.pdbx_strand_id
1 'polypeptide(L)'
;MIKTVAWEKDRVILIDQTKLPVEKTYVICEDYETVAEAIKTMIVRGAPAIGVAAAMGIALGALHSTASTYGAFKEQFETICHAFAQTRPTAVNLFWAIDHMKGLVIAHGDKGVEELKSLLKNEAVRMGEEDIAINRRMGAMGNELIPDGARILTHCNAGALATAGYGTALGVIRAAHEAGKSIEVFACETRPFLQGARLTAWELKESGIPVTVITDGMAGYAMCKKQLSLVITGADCICSNGDVANKIGTYGLAVLAREHRIPFYVAAPLSTINPACGKGEGVSIEERDRTEVTHIAGQRVAPEGVD
;
A
#
# COMPACT_ATOMS: atom_id res chain seq x y z
N MET A 1 13.26 6.87 9.00
CA MET A 1 12.02 6.61 8.23
C MET A 1 12.30 5.49 7.24
N ILE A 2 11.38 4.52 7.08
CA ILE A 2 11.49 3.45 6.09
C ILE A 2 11.17 4.05 4.72
N LYS A 3 12.08 3.94 3.76
CA LYS A 3 11.84 4.26 2.36
C LYS A 3 11.41 2.98 1.65
N THR A 4 10.16 2.90 1.26
CA THR A 4 9.61 1.71 0.60
C THR A 4 9.92 1.71 -0.88
N VAL A 5 9.78 2.86 -1.51
CA VAL A 5 10.09 3.12 -2.92
C VAL A 5 10.93 4.39 -2.97
N ALA A 6 12.02 4.38 -3.71
CA ALA A 6 12.87 5.55 -3.91
C ALA A 6 13.43 5.60 -5.33
N TRP A 7 13.63 6.80 -5.83
CA TRP A 7 14.37 7.07 -7.06
C TRP A 7 15.79 7.51 -6.72
N GLU A 8 16.80 6.77 -7.13
CA GLU A 8 18.21 7.12 -6.87
C GLU A 8 19.08 6.84 -8.11
N LYS A 9 19.75 7.87 -8.62
CA LYS A 9 20.69 7.74 -9.76
C LYS A 9 20.12 7.01 -10.97
N ASP A 10 18.91 7.42 -11.37
CA ASP A 10 18.15 6.82 -12.49
C ASP A 10 17.88 5.32 -12.31
N ARG A 11 17.63 4.90 -11.09
CA ARG A 11 17.20 3.56 -10.70
C ARG A 11 16.06 3.66 -9.69
N VAL A 12 15.23 2.63 -9.65
CA VAL A 12 14.18 2.49 -8.63
C VAL A 12 14.67 1.52 -7.57
N ILE A 13 14.62 1.95 -6.32
CA ILE A 13 15.03 1.15 -5.15
C ILE A 13 13.77 0.75 -4.40
N LEU A 14 13.57 -0.55 -4.18
CA LEU A 14 12.42 -1.12 -3.49
C LEU A 14 12.86 -1.93 -2.29
N ILE A 15 12.21 -1.76 -1.12
CA ILE A 15 12.42 -2.68 -0.01
C ILE A 15 11.75 -4.02 -0.34
N ASP A 16 12.47 -5.13 -0.18
CA ASP A 16 11.91 -6.47 -0.41
C ASP A 16 11.05 -6.91 0.78
N GLN A 17 9.73 -6.72 0.66
CA GLN A 17 8.78 -7.05 1.71
C GLN A 17 8.53 -8.57 1.82
N THR A 18 8.95 -9.36 0.85
CA THR A 18 8.80 -10.83 0.91
C THR A 18 9.74 -11.45 1.93
N LYS A 19 10.89 -10.81 2.18
CA LYS A 19 11.90 -11.25 3.13
C LYS A 19 11.67 -10.75 4.56
N LEU A 20 10.85 -9.72 4.73
CA LEU A 20 10.50 -9.21 6.07
C LEU A 20 9.64 -10.23 6.82
N PRO A 21 9.78 -10.35 8.15
CA PRO A 21 10.60 -9.55 9.07
C PRO A 21 12.03 -10.09 9.25
N VAL A 22 12.39 -11.19 8.58
CA VAL A 22 13.65 -11.91 8.84
C VAL A 22 14.85 -11.14 8.33
N GLU A 23 14.75 -10.59 7.12
CA GLU A 23 15.84 -9.90 6.44
C GLU A 23 15.33 -8.59 5.83
N LYS A 24 16.04 -7.47 6.10
CA LYS A 24 15.79 -6.18 5.48
C LYS A 24 16.73 -5.98 4.31
N THR A 25 16.25 -6.22 3.10
CA THR A 25 17.00 -6.05 1.85
C THR A 25 16.29 -5.13 0.89
N TYR A 26 17.03 -4.65 -0.11
CA TYR A 26 16.51 -3.79 -1.16
C TYR A 26 16.79 -4.40 -2.52
N VAL A 27 15.82 -4.27 -3.43
CA VAL A 27 15.96 -4.59 -4.85
C VAL A 27 16.28 -3.29 -5.58
N ILE A 28 17.34 -3.32 -6.37
CA ILE A 28 17.73 -2.22 -7.25
C ILE A 28 17.23 -2.55 -8.65
N CYS A 29 16.27 -1.77 -9.15
CA CYS A 29 15.69 -1.95 -10.46
C CYS A 29 16.35 -0.98 -11.44
N GLU A 30 17.03 -1.52 -12.45
CA GLU A 30 17.71 -0.77 -13.51
C GLU A 30 16.85 -0.65 -14.78
N ASP A 31 15.76 -1.40 -14.87
CA ASP A 31 14.77 -1.40 -15.95
C ASP A 31 13.34 -1.46 -15.39
N TYR A 32 12.36 -1.17 -16.26
CA TYR A 32 10.95 -1.14 -15.87
C TYR A 32 10.37 -2.55 -15.69
N GLU A 33 10.91 -3.54 -16.35
CA GLU A 33 10.51 -4.94 -16.24
C GLU A 33 10.74 -5.46 -14.82
N THR A 34 11.89 -5.15 -14.25
CA THR A 34 12.22 -5.51 -12.86
C THR A 34 11.26 -4.84 -11.87
N VAL A 35 10.86 -3.58 -12.10
CA VAL A 35 9.85 -2.91 -11.26
C VAL A 35 8.49 -3.57 -11.41
N ALA A 36 8.08 -3.89 -12.64
CA ALA A 36 6.81 -4.57 -12.91
C ALA A 36 6.76 -5.95 -12.24
N GLU A 37 7.84 -6.73 -12.34
CA GLU A 37 7.93 -8.04 -11.66
C GLU A 37 7.92 -7.89 -10.13
N ALA A 38 8.55 -6.86 -9.58
CA ALA A 38 8.52 -6.57 -8.15
C ALA A 38 7.10 -6.26 -7.63
N ILE A 39 6.26 -5.60 -8.43
CA ILE A 39 4.84 -5.38 -8.11
C ILE A 39 4.07 -6.70 -8.18
N LYS A 40 4.28 -7.49 -9.23
CA LYS A 40 3.60 -8.76 -9.48
C LYS A 40 3.89 -9.79 -8.39
N THR A 41 5.15 -9.89 -7.96
CA THR A 41 5.63 -10.85 -6.95
C THR A 41 5.50 -10.34 -5.51
N MET A 42 4.91 -9.16 -5.32
CA MET A 42 4.71 -8.52 -4.01
C MET A 42 6.00 -8.19 -3.25
N ILE A 43 7.13 -8.01 -3.94
CA ILE A 43 8.32 -7.36 -3.39
C ILE A 43 7.92 -5.97 -2.89
N VAL A 44 7.11 -5.25 -3.67
CA VAL A 44 6.38 -4.05 -3.24
C VAL A 44 4.87 -4.31 -3.32
N ARG A 45 4.12 -3.90 -2.29
CA ARG A 45 2.67 -4.06 -2.17
C ARG A 45 2.06 -2.91 -1.36
N GLY A 46 0.70 -2.82 -1.36
CA GLY A 46 -0.06 -1.72 -0.76
C GLY A 46 -0.44 -0.69 -1.81
N ALA A 47 -1.69 -0.22 -1.76
CA ALA A 47 -2.28 0.58 -2.83
C ALA A 47 -1.43 1.81 -3.22
N PRO A 48 -1.04 2.73 -2.30
CA PRO A 48 -0.20 3.87 -2.67
C PRO A 48 1.21 3.49 -3.12
N ALA A 49 1.86 2.51 -2.47
CA ALA A 49 3.21 2.08 -2.83
C ALA A 49 3.28 1.51 -4.25
N ILE A 50 2.25 0.74 -4.65
CA ILE A 50 2.14 0.20 -6.02
C ILE A 50 2.01 1.35 -7.03
N GLY A 51 1.20 2.37 -6.73
CA GLY A 51 1.04 3.53 -7.62
C GLY A 51 2.35 4.29 -7.82
N VAL A 52 3.07 4.59 -6.74
CA VAL A 52 4.37 5.28 -6.82
C VAL A 52 5.42 4.42 -7.52
N ALA A 53 5.49 3.12 -7.21
CA ALA A 53 6.43 2.19 -7.87
C ALA A 53 6.14 2.10 -9.37
N ALA A 54 4.88 2.03 -9.78
CA ALA A 54 4.49 1.99 -11.18
C ALA A 54 4.86 3.30 -11.90
N ALA A 55 4.58 4.47 -11.31
CA ALA A 55 4.97 5.76 -11.89
C ALA A 55 6.49 5.85 -12.07
N MET A 56 7.28 5.43 -11.07
CA MET A 56 8.74 5.40 -11.16
C MET A 56 9.22 4.39 -12.21
N GLY A 57 8.62 3.19 -12.28
CA GLY A 57 8.97 2.20 -13.29
C GLY A 57 8.63 2.66 -14.71
N ILE A 58 7.48 3.30 -14.92
CA ILE A 58 7.08 3.91 -16.20
C ILE A 58 8.08 5.00 -16.60
N ALA A 59 8.47 5.88 -15.68
CA ALA A 59 9.47 6.90 -15.93
C ALA A 59 10.85 6.30 -16.26
N LEU A 60 11.24 5.22 -15.57
CA LEU A 60 12.49 4.50 -15.82
C LEU A 60 12.52 3.91 -17.25
N GLY A 61 11.43 3.22 -17.65
CA GLY A 61 11.29 2.72 -19.00
C GLY A 61 11.31 3.82 -20.06
N ALA A 62 10.64 4.96 -19.78
CA ALA A 62 10.66 6.10 -20.67
C ALA A 62 12.07 6.70 -20.83
N LEU A 63 12.88 6.77 -19.77
CA LEU A 63 14.27 7.24 -19.84
C LEU A 63 15.13 6.37 -20.78
N HIS A 64 14.90 5.05 -20.80
CA HIS A 64 15.64 4.11 -21.63
C HIS A 64 15.12 4.03 -23.08
N SER A 65 14.05 4.75 -23.40
CA SER A 65 13.55 4.82 -24.79
C SER A 65 14.60 5.41 -25.71
N THR A 66 14.80 4.75 -26.86
CA THR A 66 15.70 5.22 -27.94
C THR A 66 14.94 5.98 -29.04
N ALA A 67 13.64 6.20 -28.85
CA ALA A 67 12.82 6.91 -29.82
C ALA A 67 13.27 8.37 -30.00
N SER A 68 13.33 8.80 -31.26
CA SER A 68 13.67 10.20 -31.63
C SER A 68 12.47 11.03 -32.04
N THR A 69 11.30 10.40 -32.22
CA THR A 69 10.04 11.08 -32.59
C THR A 69 8.97 10.82 -31.54
N TYR A 70 8.04 11.77 -31.39
CA TYR A 70 6.91 11.63 -30.48
C TYR A 70 6.07 10.38 -30.76
N GLY A 71 5.81 10.06 -32.04
CA GLY A 71 5.04 8.86 -32.41
C GLY A 71 5.69 7.56 -31.94
N ALA A 72 6.98 7.39 -32.23
CA ALA A 72 7.73 6.21 -31.80
C ALA A 72 7.89 6.13 -30.27
N PHE A 73 8.10 7.28 -29.62
CA PHE A 73 8.15 7.36 -28.16
C PHE A 73 6.81 6.93 -27.53
N LYS A 74 5.70 7.42 -28.05
CA LYS A 74 4.36 7.08 -27.57
C LYS A 74 4.06 5.59 -27.67
N GLU A 75 4.43 4.94 -28.77
CA GLU A 75 4.26 3.49 -28.94
C GLU A 75 5.05 2.68 -27.88
N GLN A 76 6.32 3.03 -27.65
CA GLN A 76 7.13 2.41 -26.61
C GLN A 76 6.56 2.69 -25.20
N PHE A 77 6.14 3.92 -24.95
CA PHE A 77 5.54 4.33 -23.69
C PHE A 77 4.22 3.57 -23.39
N GLU A 78 3.36 3.40 -24.39
CA GLU A 78 2.13 2.60 -24.22
C GLU A 78 2.44 1.12 -23.93
N THR A 79 3.49 0.57 -24.53
CA THR A 79 3.95 -0.80 -24.25
C THR A 79 4.38 -0.93 -22.78
N ILE A 80 5.15 0.04 -22.26
CA ILE A 80 5.56 0.09 -20.86
C ILE A 80 4.32 0.17 -19.95
N CYS A 81 3.40 1.09 -20.22
CA CYS A 81 2.16 1.24 -19.45
C CYS A 81 1.34 -0.06 -19.45
N HIS A 82 1.25 -0.74 -20.59
CA HIS A 82 0.55 -2.02 -20.69
C HIS A 82 1.20 -3.09 -19.82
N ALA A 83 2.52 -3.19 -19.79
CA ALA A 83 3.24 -4.14 -18.93
C ALA A 83 2.87 -3.93 -17.45
N PHE A 84 2.82 -2.69 -16.98
CA PHE A 84 2.39 -2.40 -15.60
C PHE A 84 0.91 -2.76 -15.36
N ALA A 85 0.01 -2.46 -16.30
CA ALA A 85 -1.41 -2.78 -16.17
C ALA A 85 -1.68 -4.28 -15.97
N GLN A 86 -0.81 -5.15 -16.50
CA GLN A 86 -0.91 -6.60 -16.35
C GLN A 86 -0.38 -7.14 -15.01
N THR A 87 0.28 -6.33 -14.18
CA THR A 87 0.89 -6.80 -12.93
C THR A 87 -0.16 -7.09 -11.85
N ARG A 88 -1.08 -6.16 -11.61
CA ARG A 88 -2.13 -6.24 -10.58
C ARG A 88 -3.44 -5.62 -11.10
N PRO A 89 -4.24 -6.36 -11.89
CA PRO A 89 -5.40 -5.81 -12.60
C PRO A 89 -6.51 -5.22 -11.71
N THR A 90 -6.52 -5.54 -10.41
CA THR A 90 -7.52 -5.04 -9.45
C THR A 90 -7.05 -3.83 -8.64
N ALA A 91 -5.78 -3.41 -8.78
CA ALA A 91 -5.20 -2.37 -7.94
C ALA A 91 -5.55 -0.96 -8.45
N VAL A 92 -6.51 -0.28 -7.82
CA VAL A 92 -7.00 1.06 -8.20
C VAL A 92 -5.87 2.07 -8.35
N ASN A 93 -4.96 2.15 -7.40
CA ASN A 93 -3.84 3.10 -7.42
C ASN A 93 -2.83 2.83 -8.55
N LEU A 94 -2.72 1.59 -9.03
CA LEU A 94 -1.91 1.26 -10.19
C LEU A 94 -2.45 1.96 -11.45
N PHE A 95 -3.74 1.80 -11.70
CA PHE A 95 -4.39 2.41 -12.87
C PHE A 95 -4.43 3.92 -12.78
N TRP A 96 -4.69 4.46 -11.58
CA TRP A 96 -4.60 5.90 -11.35
C TRP A 96 -3.21 6.46 -11.72
N ALA A 97 -2.13 5.77 -11.32
CA ALA A 97 -0.76 6.20 -11.66
C ALA A 97 -0.48 6.08 -13.17
N ILE A 98 -0.90 4.99 -13.80
CA ILE A 98 -0.76 4.79 -15.26
C ILE A 98 -1.49 5.90 -16.01
N ASP A 99 -2.74 6.18 -15.66
CA ASP A 99 -3.56 7.19 -16.32
C ASP A 99 -2.99 8.60 -16.12
N HIS A 100 -2.46 8.88 -14.92
CA HIS A 100 -1.79 10.14 -14.63
C HIS A 100 -0.55 10.34 -15.51
N MET A 101 0.32 9.32 -15.61
CA MET A 101 1.52 9.39 -16.46
C MET A 101 1.19 9.47 -17.94
N LYS A 102 0.13 8.79 -18.41
CA LYS A 102 -0.39 8.92 -19.79
C LYS A 102 -0.92 10.32 -20.07
N GLY A 103 -1.68 10.87 -19.12
CA GLY A 103 -2.18 12.24 -19.21
C GLY A 103 -1.07 13.27 -19.39
N LEU A 104 0.05 13.08 -18.70
CA LEU A 104 1.22 13.95 -18.81
C LEU A 104 1.83 13.92 -20.24
N VAL A 105 2.01 12.73 -20.81
CA VAL A 105 2.54 12.57 -22.18
C VAL A 105 1.60 13.19 -23.21
N ILE A 106 0.29 13.01 -23.05
CA ILE A 106 -0.71 13.57 -23.97
C ILE A 106 -0.73 15.11 -23.88
N ALA A 107 -0.71 15.65 -22.66
CA ALA A 107 -0.75 17.10 -22.45
C ALA A 107 0.48 17.85 -22.99
N HIS A 108 1.61 17.15 -23.12
CA HIS A 108 2.88 17.74 -23.54
C HIS A 108 3.42 17.12 -24.84
N GLY A 109 2.53 16.60 -25.69
CA GLY A 109 2.91 15.94 -26.95
C GLY A 109 3.58 16.85 -28.01
N ASP A 110 3.55 18.16 -27.79
CA ASP A 110 4.26 19.19 -28.57
C ASP A 110 5.75 19.32 -28.20
N LYS A 111 6.16 18.69 -27.07
CA LYS A 111 7.54 18.77 -26.59
C LYS A 111 8.43 17.70 -27.25
N GLY A 112 9.74 17.94 -27.19
CA GLY A 112 10.73 16.97 -27.62
C GLY A 112 10.77 15.75 -26.69
N VAL A 113 11.21 14.59 -27.25
CA VAL A 113 11.24 13.32 -26.48
C VAL A 113 12.09 13.43 -25.20
N GLU A 114 13.23 14.09 -25.23
CA GLU A 114 14.09 14.26 -24.06
C GLU A 114 13.45 15.12 -22.97
N GLU A 115 12.63 16.11 -23.38
CA GLU A 115 11.87 16.90 -22.42
C GLU A 115 10.74 16.07 -21.78
N LEU A 116 10.05 15.24 -22.56
CA LEU A 116 9.03 14.30 -22.04
C LEU A 116 9.63 13.30 -21.05
N LYS A 117 10.80 12.73 -21.33
CA LYS A 117 11.52 11.85 -20.42
C LYS A 117 11.81 12.55 -19.08
N SER A 118 12.30 13.79 -19.17
CA SER A 118 12.61 14.60 -17.98
C SER A 118 11.34 14.94 -17.18
N LEU A 119 10.24 15.27 -17.85
CA LEU A 119 8.95 15.50 -17.21
C LEU A 119 8.42 14.27 -16.49
N LEU A 120 8.45 13.10 -17.12
CA LEU A 120 8.01 11.85 -16.53
C LEU A 120 8.84 11.48 -15.30
N LYS A 121 10.17 11.62 -15.38
CA LYS A 121 11.05 11.40 -14.24
C LYS A 121 10.71 12.31 -13.06
N ASN A 122 10.63 13.63 -13.33
CA ASN A 122 10.35 14.60 -12.29
C ASN A 122 8.99 14.38 -11.65
N GLU A 123 7.99 14.02 -12.45
CA GLU A 123 6.65 13.73 -11.96
C GLU A 123 6.62 12.47 -11.09
N ALA A 124 7.28 11.38 -11.50
CA ALA A 124 7.35 10.15 -10.70
C ALA A 124 8.03 10.38 -9.33
N VAL A 125 9.10 11.18 -9.29
CA VAL A 125 9.76 11.58 -8.04
C VAL A 125 8.81 12.42 -7.19
N ARG A 126 8.15 13.43 -7.80
CA ARG A 126 7.16 14.30 -7.14
C ARG A 126 6.01 13.48 -6.53
N MET A 127 5.49 12.50 -7.26
CA MET A 127 4.43 11.60 -6.75
C MET A 127 4.86 10.88 -5.47
N GLY A 128 6.10 10.38 -5.40
CA GLY A 128 6.64 9.75 -4.19
C GLY A 128 6.76 10.72 -3.01
N GLU A 129 7.25 11.94 -3.24
CA GLU A 129 7.35 13.00 -2.23
C GLU A 129 5.97 13.46 -1.75
N GLU A 130 5.03 13.61 -2.68
CA GLU A 130 3.66 14.01 -2.37
C GLU A 130 2.91 12.93 -1.58
N ASP A 131 3.10 11.66 -1.90
CA ASP A 131 2.54 10.56 -1.10
C ASP A 131 2.98 10.66 0.36
N ILE A 132 4.28 10.85 0.60
CA ILE A 132 4.81 11.03 1.97
C ILE A 132 4.18 12.26 2.64
N ALA A 133 4.06 13.39 1.92
CA ALA A 133 3.49 14.61 2.45
C ALA A 133 1.98 14.46 2.77
N ILE A 134 1.22 13.78 1.90
CA ILE A 134 -0.20 13.46 2.13
C ILE A 134 -0.35 12.60 3.39
N ASN A 135 0.45 11.53 3.50
CA ASN A 135 0.38 10.62 4.64
C ASN A 135 0.77 11.29 5.95
N ARG A 136 1.75 12.22 5.94
CA ARG A 136 2.07 13.04 7.11
C ARG A 136 0.92 13.97 7.53
N ARG A 137 0.28 14.65 6.56
CA ARG A 137 -0.91 15.47 6.84
C ARG A 137 -2.05 14.64 7.40
N MET A 138 -2.33 13.47 6.80
CA MET A 138 -3.33 12.52 7.30
C MET A 138 -3.00 12.06 8.72
N GLY A 139 -1.73 11.74 8.99
CA GLY A 139 -1.25 11.39 10.32
C GLY A 139 -1.50 12.49 11.35
N ALA A 140 -1.16 13.74 11.03
CA ALA A 140 -1.37 14.89 11.91
C ALA A 140 -2.85 15.11 12.23
N MET A 141 -3.73 15.05 11.23
CA MET A 141 -5.18 15.18 11.43
C MET A 141 -5.75 14.00 12.23
N GLY A 142 -5.35 12.76 11.87
CA GLY A 142 -5.82 11.55 12.55
C GLY A 142 -5.32 11.44 14.00
N ASN A 143 -4.15 12.01 14.31
CA ASN A 143 -3.64 12.08 15.67
C ASN A 143 -4.62 12.74 16.65
N GLU A 144 -5.43 13.69 16.20
CA GLU A 144 -6.44 14.36 17.04
C GLU A 144 -7.51 13.37 17.54
N LEU A 145 -7.74 12.29 16.80
CA LEU A 145 -8.70 11.23 17.15
C LEU A 145 -8.12 10.18 18.12
N ILE A 146 -6.81 10.18 18.34
CA ILE A 146 -6.14 9.23 19.23
C ILE A 146 -5.99 9.83 20.62
N PRO A 147 -6.70 9.32 21.65
CA PRO A 147 -6.49 9.78 23.02
C PRO A 147 -5.11 9.34 23.54
N ASP A 148 -4.60 10.05 24.55
CA ASP A 148 -3.45 9.57 25.31
C ASP A 148 -3.83 8.30 26.09
N GLY A 149 -2.90 7.34 26.19
CA GLY A 149 -3.19 6.03 26.76
C GLY A 149 -3.98 5.09 25.83
N ALA A 150 -4.15 5.43 24.54
CA ALA A 150 -4.98 4.65 23.63
C ALA A 150 -4.44 3.24 23.39
N ARG A 151 -5.37 2.26 23.37
CA ARG A 151 -5.17 0.91 22.86
C ARG A 151 -5.83 0.78 21.50
N ILE A 152 -5.03 0.56 20.47
CA ILE A 152 -5.43 0.68 19.07
C ILE A 152 -5.37 -0.68 18.41
N LEU A 153 -6.46 -1.13 17.79
CA LEU A 153 -6.46 -2.32 16.94
C LEU A 153 -6.24 -1.91 15.48
N THR A 154 -5.35 -2.62 14.81
CA THR A 154 -5.14 -2.48 13.36
C THR A 154 -5.10 -3.83 12.65
N HIS A 155 -5.31 -3.80 11.33
CA HIS A 155 -5.39 -5.00 10.50
C HIS A 155 -4.63 -4.79 9.20
N CYS A 156 -4.02 -5.84 8.67
CA CYS A 156 -3.15 -5.81 7.50
C CYS A 156 -1.90 -4.96 7.76
N ASN A 157 -1.38 -4.34 6.72
CA ASN A 157 -0.32 -3.35 6.82
C ASN A 157 -0.67 -2.13 5.97
N ALA A 158 -0.99 -1.05 6.64
CA ALA A 158 -1.25 0.27 6.07
C ALA A 158 -0.23 1.29 6.60
N GLY A 159 1.03 0.87 6.65
CA GLY A 159 2.17 1.64 7.12
C GLY A 159 3.06 2.17 6.01
N ALA A 160 4.29 2.53 6.37
CA ALA A 160 5.30 3.01 5.43
C ALA A 160 5.54 2.01 4.31
N LEU A 161 5.50 0.70 4.59
CA LEU A 161 5.65 -0.37 3.60
C LEU A 161 4.49 -0.45 2.58
N ALA A 162 3.35 0.17 2.87
CA ALA A 162 2.20 0.23 1.97
C ALA A 162 2.11 1.55 1.17
N THR A 163 3.03 2.48 1.38
CA THR A 163 3.11 3.81 0.79
C THR A 163 4.55 4.08 0.32
N ALA A 164 4.86 5.26 -0.18
CA ALA A 164 6.26 5.61 -0.46
C ALA A 164 7.09 5.77 0.84
N GLY A 165 6.38 6.09 1.95
CA GLY A 165 6.97 6.21 3.29
C GLY A 165 5.95 6.80 4.26
N TYR A 166 6.07 6.69 5.54
CA TYR A 166 5.20 7.17 6.63
C TYR A 166 3.95 6.31 6.91
N GLY A 167 3.14 5.96 5.90
CA GLY A 167 1.94 5.13 6.06
C GLY A 167 0.64 5.92 6.26
N THR A 168 -0.49 5.24 6.02
CA THR A 168 -1.84 5.77 6.24
C THR A 168 -2.33 5.50 7.67
N ALA A 169 -2.92 4.34 7.96
CA ALA A 169 -3.36 3.99 9.32
C ALA A 169 -2.19 3.95 10.33
N LEU A 170 -1.06 3.33 9.96
CA LEU A 170 0.13 3.38 10.82
C LEU A 170 0.77 4.77 10.84
N GLY A 171 0.53 5.60 9.83
CA GLY A 171 0.91 7.01 9.83
C GLY A 171 0.19 7.81 10.91
N VAL A 172 -1.11 7.57 11.12
CA VAL A 172 -1.88 8.15 12.23
C VAL A 172 -1.34 7.68 13.58
N ILE A 173 -1.09 6.38 13.72
CA ILE A 173 -0.48 5.80 14.94
C ILE A 173 0.90 6.40 15.20
N ARG A 174 1.73 6.52 14.17
CA ARG A 174 3.06 7.14 14.23
C ARG A 174 3.00 8.60 14.66
N ALA A 175 2.09 9.38 14.08
CA ALA A 175 1.90 10.79 14.45
C ALA A 175 1.49 10.96 15.91
N ALA A 176 0.64 10.07 16.44
CA ALA A 176 0.28 10.06 17.86
C ALA A 176 1.50 9.78 18.75
N HIS A 177 2.32 8.81 18.39
CA HIS A 177 3.57 8.48 19.09
C HIS A 177 4.58 9.63 19.01
N GLU A 178 4.80 10.22 17.81
CA GLU A 178 5.68 11.38 17.61
C GLU A 178 5.20 12.62 18.41
N ALA A 179 3.89 12.75 18.66
CA ALA A 179 3.31 13.77 19.53
C ALA A 179 3.48 13.46 21.03
N GLY A 180 4.15 12.37 21.40
CA GLY A 180 4.43 11.99 22.80
C GLY A 180 3.30 11.26 23.49
N LYS A 181 2.24 10.83 22.79
CA LYS A 181 1.15 10.06 23.40
C LYS A 181 1.62 8.64 23.76
N SER A 182 1.20 8.18 24.93
CA SER A 182 1.37 6.78 25.33
C SER A 182 0.33 5.93 24.59
N ILE A 183 0.77 5.02 23.74
CA ILE A 183 -0.13 4.18 22.96
C ILE A 183 0.34 2.73 22.95
N GLU A 184 -0.60 1.80 22.84
CA GLU A 184 -0.35 0.37 22.66
C GLU A 184 -1.12 -0.11 21.41
N VAL A 185 -0.44 -0.84 20.51
CA VAL A 185 -1.05 -1.32 19.27
C VAL A 185 -1.27 -2.82 19.34
N PHE A 186 -2.48 -3.26 18.99
CA PHE A 186 -2.81 -4.65 18.73
C PHE A 186 -2.90 -4.83 17.22
N ALA A 187 -2.01 -5.65 16.66
CA ALA A 187 -1.99 -5.95 15.24
C ALA A 187 -2.56 -7.36 15.00
N CYS A 188 -3.69 -7.45 14.28
CA CYS A 188 -4.15 -8.75 13.78
C CYS A 188 -3.06 -9.36 12.90
N GLU A 189 -2.80 -10.66 13.02
CA GLU A 189 -1.80 -11.34 12.19
C GLU A 189 -2.09 -11.24 10.69
N THR A 190 -3.37 -11.17 10.34
CA THR A 190 -3.91 -10.98 8.98
C THR A 190 -3.60 -12.17 8.07
N ARG A 191 -4.30 -13.29 8.28
CA ARG A 191 -4.30 -14.40 7.33
C ARG A 191 -4.87 -13.96 5.97
N PRO A 192 -4.47 -14.62 4.85
CA PRO A 192 -3.49 -15.71 4.76
C PRO A 192 -2.04 -15.22 4.70
N PHE A 193 -1.73 -14.02 4.21
CA PHE A 193 -0.38 -13.55 3.89
C PHE A 193 0.41 -12.98 5.08
N LEU A 194 -0.24 -12.89 6.26
CA LEU A 194 0.35 -12.45 7.54
C LEU A 194 0.95 -11.04 7.52
N GLN A 195 0.33 -10.09 6.78
CA GLN A 195 0.85 -8.72 6.69
C GLN A 195 0.90 -8.02 8.05
N GLY A 196 -0.03 -8.31 8.96
CA GLY A 196 -0.02 -7.76 10.31
C GLY A 196 1.14 -8.30 11.15
N ALA A 197 1.33 -9.61 11.15
CA ALA A 197 2.41 -10.26 11.91
C ALA A 197 3.79 -9.94 11.33
N ARG A 198 3.94 -9.99 9.99
CA ARG A 198 5.22 -9.85 9.31
C ARG A 198 5.65 -8.40 9.11
N LEU A 199 4.73 -7.54 8.71
CA LEU A 199 5.05 -6.20 8.25
C LEU A 199 4.66 -5.12 9.27
N THR A 200 3.42 -5.13 9.78
CA THR A 200 2.95 -4.12 10.74
C THR A 200 3.72 -4.21 12.05
N ALA A 201 3.88 -5.40 12.59
CA ALA A 201 4.64 -5.59 13.83
C ALA A 201 6.11 -5.17 13.66
N TRP A 202 6.72 -5.49 12.52
CA TRP A 202 8.08 -5.08 12.19
C TRP A 202 8.20 -3.55 12.10
N GLU A 203 7.31 -2.86 11.36
CA GLU A 203 7.35 -1.40 11.24
C GLU A 203 7.19 -0.67 12.57
N LEU A 204 6.23 -1.13 13.39
CA LEU A 204 5.96 -0.52 14.68
C LEU A 204 7.14 -0.72 15.64
N LYS A 205 7.73 -1.93 15.65
CA LYS A 205 8.94 -2.23 16.42
C LYS A 205 10.12 -1.35 15.99
N GLU A 206 10.39 -1.22 14.68
CA GLU A 206 11.43 -0.33 14.16
C GLU A 206 11.20 1.15 14.51
N SER A 207 9.95 1.52 14.79
CA SER A 207 9.56 2.88 15.19
C SER A 207 9.52 3.08 16.70
N GLY A 208 9.83 2.06 17.51
CA GLY A 208 9.76 2.11 18.97
C GLY A 208 8.32 2.16 19.52
N ILE A 209 7.32 1.80 18.72
CA ILE A 209 5.91 1.82 19.12
C ILE A 209 5.55 0.44 19.69
N PRO A 210 5.02 0.37 20.94
CA PRO A 210 4.61 -0.89 21.54
C PRO A 210 3.55 -1.61 20.70
N VAL A 211 3.80 -2.88 20.37
CA VAL A 211 2.91 -3.68 19.54
C VAL A 211 2.77 -5.10 20.06
N THR A 212 1.53 -5.59 20.09
CA THR A 212 1.17 -6.98 20.37
C THR A 212 0.52 -7.58 19.13
N VAL A 213 1.07 -8.67 18.61
CA VAL A 213 0.43 -9.44 17.54
C VAL A 213 -0.63 -10.35 18.16
N ILE A 214 -1.81 -10.35 17.58
CA ILE A 214 -2.91 -11.25 17.93
C ILE A 214 -3.33 -12.05 16.70
N THR A 215 -3.88 -13.25 16.89
CA THR A 215 -4.53 -13.98 15.80
C THR A 215 -5.81 -13.24 15.39
N ASP A 216 -6.24 -13.43 14.13
CA ASP A 216 -7.44 -12.73 13.63
C ASP A 216 -8.69 -13.08 14.46
N GLY A 217 -8.81 -14.34 14.91
CA GLY A 217 -9.91 -14.79 15.76
C GLY A 217 -9.92 -14.18 17.17
N MET A 218 -8.80 -13.61 17.65
CA MET A 218 -8.72 -12.98 18.97
C MET A 218 -9.29 -11.57 19.01
N ALA A 219 -9.60 -10.97 17.87
CA ALA A 219 -10.03 -9.56 17.80
C ALA A 219 -11.27 -9.28 18.67
N GLY A 220 -12.29 -10.12 18.61
CA GLY A 220 -13.50 -9.99 19.43
C GLY A 220 -13.21 -10.07 20.93
N TYR A 221 -12.35 -11.00 21.35
CA TYR A 221 -11.89 -11.09 22.73
C TYR A 221 -11.12 -9.83 23.17
N ALA A 222 -10.23 -9.34 22.31
CA ALA A 222 -9.47 -8.12 22.57
C ALA A 222 -10.39 -6.90 22.73
N MET A 223 -11.39 -6.76 21.87
CA MET A 223 -12.41 -5.70 22.00
C MET A 223 -13.20 -5.79 23.31
N CYS A 224 -13.59 -7.01 23.69
CA CYS A 224 -14.35 -7.24 24.94
C CYS A 224 -13.50 -7.01 26.20
N LYS A 225 -12.26 -7.49 26.25
CA LYS A 225 -11.47 -7.60 27.48
C LYS A 225 -10.31 -6.62 27.60
N LYS A 226 -9.78 -6.11 26.49
CA LYS A 226 -8.60 -5.23 26.47
C LYS A 226 -8.92 -3.75 26.46
N GLN A 227 -10.20 -3.37 26.50
CA GLN A 227 -10.64 -1.97 26.49
C GLN A 227 -9.98 -1.19 25.34
N LEU A 228 -10.11 -1.70 24.11
CA LEU A 228 -9.61 -1.02 22.94
C LEU A 228 -10.28 0.34 22.75
N SER A 229 -9.51 1.36 22.49
CA SER A 229 -9.98 2.74 22.30
C SER A 229 -10.59 2.94 20.92
N LEU A 230 -9.99 2.30 19.90
CA LEU A 230 -10.42 2.43 18.51
C LEU A 230 -9.82 1.31 17.63
N VAL A 231 -10.42 1.15 16.48
CA VAL A 231 -9.85 0.37 15.35
C VAL A 231 -9.47 1.35 14.25
N ILE A 232 -8.31 1.18 13.64
CA ILE A 232 -7.90 1.96 12.47
C ILE A 232 -7.27 1.05 11.40
N THR A 233 -7.74 1.16 10.16
CA THR A 233 -7.25 0.40 9.01
C THR A 233 -6.97 1.31 7.82
N GLY A 234 -6.27 0.79 6.80
CA GLY A 234 -6.22 1.38 5.47
C GLY A 234 -7.42 1.00 4.63
N ALA A 235 -7.33 1.26 3.34
CA ALA A 235 -8.27 0.80 2.32
C ALA A 235 -7.53 0.44 1.02
N ASP A 236 -8.05 -0.57 0.31
CA ASP A 236 -7.62 -0.90 -1.05
C ASP A 236 -8.48 -0.16 -2.10
N CYS A 237 -9.75 0.09 -1.79
CA CYS A 237 -10.69 0.86 -2.62
C CYS A 237 -11.78 1.49 -1.73
N ILE A 238 -12.17 2.71 -2.06
CA ILE A 238 -13.32 3.41 -1.48
C ILE A 238 -14.28 3.78 -2.62
N CYS A 239 -15.51 3.27 -2.55
CA CYS A 239 -16.55 3.56 -3.54
C CYS A 239 -17.18 4.94 -3.31
N SER A 240 -17.90 5.47 -4.31
CA SER A 240 -18.51 6.80 -4.25
C SER A 240 -19.60 6.94 -3.17
N ASN A 241 -20.22 5.83 -2.75
CA ASN A 241 -21.18 5.82 -1.64
C ASN A 241 -20.51 5.71 -0.25
N GLY A 242 -19.15 5.64 -0.19
CA GLY A 242 -18.39 5.52 1.05
C GLY A 242 -18.13 4.06 1.49
N ASP A 243 -18.57 3.06 0.76
CA ASP A 243 -18.22 1.67 1.06
C ASP A 243 -16.70 1.47 0.87
N VAL A 244 -16.11 0.72 1.79
CA VAL A 244 -14.66 0.48 1.84
C VAL A 244 -14.37 -0.99 1.63
N ALA A 245 -13.57 -1.30 0.62
CA ALA A 245 -12.93 -2.60 0.46
C ALA A 245 -11.50 -2.53 0.99
N ASN A 246 -11.12 -3.53 1.79
CA ASN A 246 -9.79 -3.68 2.35
C ASN A 246 -9.48 -5.17 2.55
N LYS A 247 -8.32 -5.51 3.07
CA LYS A 247 -7.87 -6.87 3.35
C LYS A 247 -8.96 -7.70 4.04
N ILE A 248 -9.12 -8.96 3.58
CA ILE A 248 -10.05 -9.93 4.19
C ILE A 248 -9.90 -9.93 5.71
N GLY A 249 -11.02 -9.96 6.43
CA GLY A 249 -11.12 -9.80 7.88
C GLY A 249 -11.63 -8.42 8.31
N THR A 250 -11.45 -7.37 7.49
CA THR A 250 -11.86 -6.00 7.83
C THR A 250 -13.36 -5.88 8.12
N TYR A 251 -14.21 -6.55 7.33
CA TYR A 251 -15.66 -6.58 7.58
C TYR A 251 -16.00 -7.15 8.97
N GLY A 252 -15.40 -8.30 9.32
CA GLY A 252 -15.59 -8.90 10.64
C GLY A 252 -15.19 -7.95 11.78
N LEU A 253 -14.06 -7.25 11.62
CA LEU A 253 -13.62 -6.25 12.60
C LEU A 253 -14.59 -5.07 12.72
N ALA A 254 -15.14 -4.59 11.61
CA ALA A 254 -16.13 -3.50 11.63
C ALA A 254 -17.42 -3.91 12.34
N VAL A 255 -17.90 -5.16 12.10
CA VAL A 255 -19.06 -5.72 12.80
C VAL A 255 -18.80 -5.84 14.30
N LEU A 256 -17.64 -6.39 14.69
CA LEU A 256 -17.24 -6.52 16.09
C LEU A 256 -17.07 -5.14 16.75
N ALA A 257 -16.42 -4.19 16.08
CA ALA A 257 -16.27 -2.83 16.62
C ALA A 257 -17.62 -2.17 16.88
N ARG A 258 -18.60 -2.31 15.96
CA ARG A 258 -19.96 -1.83 16.13
C ARG A 258 -20.65 -2.48 17.34
N GLU A 259 -20.56 -3.80 17.49
CA GLU A 259 -21.13 -4.53 18.63
C GLU A 259 -20.56 -4.06 19.96
N HIS A 260 -19.26 -3.84 20.00
CA HIS A 260 -18.56 -3.36 21.21
C HIS A 260 -18.56 -1.82 21.35
N ARG A 261 -19.20 -1.07 20.44
CA ARG A 261 -19.27 0.40 20.42
C ARG A 261 -17.89 1.06 20.42
N ILE A 262 -16.95 0.45 19.70
CA ILE A 262 -15.59 0.95 19.52
C ILE A 262 -15.53 1.72 18.19
N PRO A 263 -15.02 2.97 18.17
CA PRO A 263 -14.83 3.73 16.95
C PRO A 263 -13.99 2.96 15.94
N PHE A 264 -14.43 2.96 14.67
CA PHE A 264 -13.72 2.34 13.55
C PHE A 264 -13.38 3.40 12.50
N TYR A 265 -12.11 3.58 12.23
CA TYR A 265 -11.60 4.58 11.29
C TYR A 265 -10.90 3.92 10.11
N VAL A 266 -11.01 4.57 8.96
CA VAL A 266 -10.29 4.21 7.74
C VAL A 266 -9.42 5.40 7.34
N ALA A 267 -8.13 5.17 7.19
CA ALA A 267 -7.16 6.17 6.76
C ALA A 267 -6.64 5.82 5.37
N ALA A 268 -6.98 6.63 4.38
CA ALA A 268 -6.60 6.42 2.98
C ALA A 268 -6.46 7.75 2.22
N PRO A 269 -5.55 7.83 1.23
CA PRO A 269 -5.42 9.02 0.38
C PRO A 269 -6.57 9.08 -0.65
N LEU A 270 -6.77 10.25 -1.25
CA LEU A 270 -7.81 10.45 -2.27
C LEU A 270 -7.64 9.55 -3.49
N SER A 271 -6.41 9.16 -3.83
CA SER A 271 -6.12 8.21 -4.93
C SER A 271 -6.70 6.81 -4.71
N THR A 272 -7.12 6.47 -3.49
CA THR A 272 -7.81 5.22 -3.17
C THR A 272 -9.31 5.27 -3.43
N ILE A 273 -9.87 6.48 -3.61
CA ILE A 273 -11.29 6.66 -3.96
C ILE A 273 -11.47 6.33 -5.44
N ASN A 274 -12.39 5.41 -5.72
CA ASN A 274 -12.80 5.05 -7.08
C ASN A 274 -14.20 5.61 -7.38
N PRO A 275 -14.31 6.76 -8.07
CA PRO A 275 -15.59 7.37 -8.39
C PRO A 275 -16.47 6.50 -9.31
N ALA A 276 -15.85 5.61 -10.09
CA ALA A 276 -16.56 4.69 -10.97
C ALA A 276 -17.22 3.52 -10.22
N CYS A 277 -16.76 3.25 -8.98
CA CYS A 277 -17.37 2.26 -8.09
C CYS A 277 -18.54 2.90 -7.34
N GLY A 278 -19.77 2.57 -7.72
CA GLY A 278 -20.97 3.10 -7.06
C GLY A 278 -21.16 2.58 -5.64
N LYS A 279 -20.86 1.31 -5.39
CA LYS A 279 -21.03 0.60 -4.10
C LYS A 279 -20.11 -0.61 -4.00
N GLY A 280 -19.91 -1.10 -2.78
CA GLY A 280 -18.95 -2.18 -2.46
C GLY A 280 -19.14 -3.48 -3.22
N GLU A 281 -20.37 -3.82 -3.60
CA GLU A 281 -20.67 -5.00 -4.45
C GLU A 281 -20.00 -4.93 -5.83
N GLY A 282 -19.68 -3.73 -6.31
CA GLY A 282 -18.98 -3.51 -7.58
C GLY A 282 -17.45 -3.60 -7.49
N VAL A 283 -16.89 -3.79 -6.31
CA VAL A 283 -15.44 -3.93 -6.15
C VAL A 283 -14.99 -5.31 -6.58
N SER A 284 -14.09 -5.39 -7.54
CA SER A 284 -13.47 -6.65 -7.95
C SER A 284 -12.54 -7.16 -6.84
N ILE A 285 -12.84 -8.35 -6.34
CA ILE A 285 -12.01 -9.04 -5.34
C ILE A 285 -11.09 -10.02 -6.06
N GLU A 286 -9.79 -9.92 -5.79
CA GLU A 286 -8.79 -10.82 -6.36
C GLU A 286 -8.89 -12.21 -5.68
N GLU A 287 -9.21 -13.23 -6.47
CA GLU A 287 -9.11 -14.62 -6.03
C GLU A 287 -7.67 -15.10 -6.22
N ARG A 288 -7.09 -15.63 -5.15
CA ARG A 288 -5.67 -15.99 -5.11
C ARG A 288 -5.50 -17.49 -4.95
N ASP A 289 -4.25 -17.95 -5.15
CA ASP A 289 -3.91 -19.36 -5.07
C ASP A 289 -4.27 -19.94 -3.68
N ARG A 290 -4.92 -21.11 -3.69
CA ARG A 290 -5.34 -21.83 -2.47
C ARG A 290 -4.18 -22.15 -1.52
N THR A 291 -2.95 -22.25 -2.04
CA THR A 291 -1.78 -22.49 -1.22
C THR A 291 -1.53 -21.38 -0.21
N GLU A 292 -2.00 -20.16 -0.46
CA GLU A 292 -1.91 -19.08 0.54
C GLU A 292 -2.71 -19.41 1.81
N VAL A 293 -3.81 -20.15 1.70
CA VAL A 293 -4.64 -20.58 2.84
C VAL A 293 -4.15 -21.88 3.43
N THR A 294 -3.81 -22.87 2.60
CA THR A 294 -3.44 -24.22 3.02
C THR A 294 -2.00 -24.35 3.51
N HIS A 295 -1.18 -23.29 3.32
CA HIS A 295 0.21 -23.26 3.78
C HIS A 295 0.48 -22.00 4.62
N ILE A 296 1.44 -22.10 5.54
CA ILE A 296 1.98 -20.98 6.31
C ILE A 296 3.51 -21.07 6.23
N ALA A 297 4.16 -19.98 5.80
CA ALA A 297 5.62 -19.92 5.64
C ALA A 297 6.19 -21.10 4.82
N GLY A 298 5.49 -21.52 3.78
CA GLY A 298 5.88 -22.65 2.92
C GLY A 298 5.56 -24.04 3.50
N GLN A 299 5.08 -24.12 4.73
CA GLN A 299 4.66 -25.40 5.35
C GLN A 299 3.17 -25.61 5.18
N ARG A 300 2.79 -26.79 4.70
CA ARG A 300 1.39 -27.21 4.61
C ARG A 300 0.79 -27.38 6.00
N VAL A 301 -0.37 -26.78 6.25
CA VAL A 301 -1.13 -26.86 7.51
C VAL A 301 -2.51 -27.52 7.33
N ALA A 302 -2.96 -27.71 6.09
CA ALA A 302 -4.18 -28.44 5.76
C ALA A 302 -3.86 -29.81 5.15
N PRO A 303 -4.73 -30.83 5.31
CA PRO A 303 -4.55 -32.13 4.67
C PRO A 303 -4.44 -32.02 3.14
N GLU A 304 -3.83 -33.03 2.51
CA GLU A 304 -3.78 -33.11 1.06
C GLU A 304 -5.18 -33.32 0.47
N GLY A 305 -5.48 -32.64 -0.65
CA GLY A 305 -6.78 -32.69 -1.30
C GLY A 305 -7.87 -31.80 -0.67
N VAL A 306 -7.51 -30.96 0.31
CA VAL A 306 -8.38 -29.90 0.85
C VAL A 306 -8.06 -28.57 0.18
N ASP A 307 -9.08 -27.88 -0.28
CA ASP A 307 -9.01 -26.54 -0.92
C ASP A 307 -9.33 -25.43 0.08
#